data_e6d8c642493c1de5d5b3de8e8685426c
#
_entry.id   e6d8c642493c1de5d5b3de8e8685426c
#
_cell.length_a   1.000
_cell.length_b   1.000
_cell.length_c   1.000
_cell.angle_alpha   90.00
_cell.angle_beta   90.00
_cell.angle_gamma   90.00
#
_symmetry.space_group_name_H-M   'P 1'
#
loop_
_entity.id
_entity.type
_entity.pdbx_description
1 polymer ?
#
loop_
_entity_poly.entity_id
_entity_poly.type
_entity_poly.pdbx_seq_one_letter_code
_entity_poly.pdbx_strand_id
1 'polypeptide(L)'
;MEPNERLPNRILGFIVNPIAGMGGAVGLKGTDGVWRKALELGAKPIAPLRADMFLQALEPVKEHLTLIVGAGQMGEEEAAKRGFTYKIVGERRTETTAEDTEKVARAIKEEGVGLLIFCGGDGTARDVLDAVGSRFPVLGVPTGVKMHSAVFATDPRAAAVTVARYLWEELPLREVEVMDVDEEAFRQGRLSARLYGYVLAPYEPSLIQGSKLESPMTESELHNQAGLALYIIEEMKPELMYVIGPGTTTRTIADLLEEKKTLLGVDIFLNKKRVAADVNETQILELTEGREARIIVTPIGGQGFIFGRGNQQISPRVIRQIGLDKVIVVATRSKLRGLKGLRVDTGDPSLDEELSGFIRVVTDYREEQMVRVEQ
;
A
#
# COMPACT_ATOMS: atom_id res chain seq x y z
N MET A 1 -43.60 -0.57 -2.94
CA MET A 1 -42.46 0.29 -2.70
C MET A 1 -42.70 1.59 -3.41
N GLU A 2 -43.00 2.63 -2.69
CA GLU A 2 -43.17 3.96 -3.27
C GLU A 2 -41.87 4.49 -3.80
N PRO A 3 -41.81 4.99 -5.03
CA PRO A 3 -40.57 5.54 -5.60
C PRO A 3 -40.47 7.02 -5.25
N ASN A 4 -39.90 7.40 -4.14
CA ASN A 4 -39.37 8.76 -3.94
C ASN A 4 -38.98 9.14 -2.50
N GLU A 5 -38.40 8.26 -1.69
CA GLU A 5 -37.59 8.75 -0.60
C GLU A 5 -36.20 9.11 -1.20
N ARG A 6 -36.01 10.40 -1.49
CA ARG A 6 -34.69 10.93 -1.83
C ARG A 6 -33.76 10.65 -0.64
N LEU A 7 -32.78 9.81 -0.86
CA LEU A 7 -31.73 9.58 0.14
C LEU A 7 -31.17 10.93 0.63
N PRO A 8 -30.97 11.13 1.94
CA PRO A 8 -30.45 12.37 2.45
C PRO A 8 -29.09 12.67 1.83
N ASN A 9 -28.86 13.93 1.44
CA ASN A 9 -27.54 14.37 0.95
C ASN A 9 -26.51 14.22 2.09
N ARG A 10 -25.45 13.45 1.85
CA ARG A 10 -24.45 13.14 2.86
C ARG A 10 -23.17 13.91 2.58
N ILE A 11 -22.64 14.54 3.62
CA ILE A 11 -21.47 15.42 3.52
C ILE A 11 -20.24 14.67 4.03
N LEU A 12 -19.23 14.57 3.20
CA LEU A 12 -17.94 13.91 3.50
C LEU A 12 -16.78 14.91 3.35
N GLY A 13 -15.80 14.81 4.23
CA GLY A 13 -14.51 15.47 4.05
C GLY A 13 -13.62 14.65 3.12
N PHE A 14 -12.86 15.32 2.24
CA PHE A 14 -11.93 14.65 1.36
C PHE A 14 -10.63 15.46 1.19
N ILE A 15 -9.50 14.86 1.55
CA ILE A 15 -8.17 15.46 1.46
C ILE A 15 -7.25 14.54 0.67
N VAL A 16 -6.44 15.12 -0.21
CA VAL A 16 -5.32 14.45 -0.87
C VAL A 16 -4.02 15.10 -0.41
N ASN A 17 -3.07 14.30 0.07
CA ASN A 17 -1.69 14.75 0.22
C ASN A 17 -0.95 14.46 -1.09
N PRO A 18 -0.73 15.46 -1.97
CA PRO A 18 -0.30 15.22 -3.35
C PRO A 18 1.09 14.61 -3.47
N ILE A 19 1.93 14.76 -2.45
CA ILE A 19 3.30 14.23 -2.43
C ILE A 19 3.41 12.85 -1.78
N ALA A 20 2.33 12.33 -1.18
CA ALA A 20 2.37 11.05 -0.49
C ALA A 20 2.59 9.87 -1.46
N GLY A 21 3.39 8.89 -1.03
CA GLY A 21 3.64 7.65 -1.76
C GLY A 21 4.64 7.73 -2.91
N MET A 22 5.16 8.90 -3.25
CA MET A 22 6.07 9.10 -4.41
C MET A 22 7.39 8.32 -4.29
N GLY A 23 7.90 8.13 -3.08
CA GLY A 23 9.22 7.51 -2.86
C GLY A 23 9.30 6.02 -3.25
N GLY A 24 8.17 5.32 -3.34
CA GLY A 24 8.14 3.85 -3.48
C GLY A 24 8.84 3.33 -4.73
N ALA A 25 8.46 3.78 -5.91
CA ALA A 25 9.00 3.30 -7.19
C ALA A 25 10.50 3.64 -7.38
N VAL A 26 10.95 4.75 -6.78
CA VAL A 26 12.35 5.20 -6.87
C VAL A 26 13.22 4.70 -5.71
N GLY A 27 12.70 3.76 -4.89
CA GLY A 27 13.46 3.13 -3.80
C GLY A 27 13.64 4.00 -2.55
N LEU A 28 13.02 5.17 -2.48
CA LEU A 28 12.99 5.97 -1.27
C LEU A 28 11.94 5.41 -0.31
N LYS A 29 12.34 5.13 0.92
CA LYS A 29 11.50 4.50 1.94
C LYS A 29 10.75 5.57 2.74
N GLY A 30 9.88 6.31 2.08
CA GLY A 30 9.15 7.46 2.58
C GLY A 30 9.30 8.66 1.65
N THR A 31 8.50 9.71 1.89
CA THR A 31 8.50 10.92 1.06
C THR A 31 8.82 12.17 1.90
N ASP A 32 8.73 12.07 3.23
CA ASP A 32 8.92 13.20 4.14
C ASP A 32 10.35 13.74 4.04
N GLY A 33 10.46 15.03 3.73
CA GLY A 33 11.72 15.74 3.56
C GLY A 33 12.54 15.38 2.31
N VAL A 34 12.12 14.39 1.51
CA VAL A 34 12.89 13.91 0.34
C VAL A 34 12.07 13.89 -0.97
N TRP A 35 10.89 14.49 -1.01
CA TRP A 35 10.00 14.46 -2.17
C TRP A 35 10.62 15.09 -3.43
N ARG A 36 11.44 16.15 -3.30
CA ARG A 36 12.17 16.77 -4.43
C ARG A 36 13.16 15.78 -5.05
N LYS A 37 13.88 15.05 -4.20
CA LYS A 37 14.78 13.98 -4.65
C LYS A 37 14.01 12.84 -5.33
N ALA A 38 12.80 12.53 -4.86
CA ALA A 38 11.94 11.56 -5.52
C ALA A 38 11.59 12.01 -6.95
N LEU A 39 11.22 13.28 -7.15
CA LEU A 39 10.96 13.85 -8.48
C LEU A 39 12.18 13.83 -9.38
N GLU A 40 13.36 14.20 -8.87
CA GLU A 40 14.62 14.15 -9.61
C GLU A 40 14.96 12.73 -10.08
N LEU A 41 14.58 11.71 -9.30
CA LEU A 41 14.70 10.29 -9.64
C LEU A 41 13.57 9.77 -10.54
N GLY A 42 12.68 10.64 -11.02
CA GLY A 42 11.59 10.30 -11.94
C GLY A 42 10.33 9.76 -11.26
N ALA A 43 10.18 9.92 -9.94
CA ALA A 43 8.94 9.53 -9.25
C ALA A 43 7.74 10.32 -9.78
N LYS A 44 6.60 9.63 -9.90
CA LYS A 44 5.32 10.24 -10.25
C LYS A 44 4.43 10.35 -9.02
N PRO A 45 3.56 11.38 -8.93
CA PRO A 45 2.56 11.47 -7.87
C PRO A 45 1.62 10.25 -7.87
N ILE A 46 1.55 9.57 -6.73
CA ILE A 46 0.71 8.37 -6.56
C ILE A 46 -0.61 8.72 -5.87
N ALA A 47 -0.59 9.66 -4.93
CA ALA A 47 -1.79 10.03 -4.18
C ALA A 47 -2.94 10.54 -5.06
N PRO A 48 -2.73 11.40 -6.07
CA PRO A 48 -3.78 11.79 -7.01
C PRO A 48 -4.39 10.62 -7.77
N LEU A 49 -3.56 9.64 -8.20
CA LEU A 49 -4.05 8.44 -8.86
C LEU A 49 -4.92 7.59 -7.92
N ARG A 50 -4.51 7.39 -6.68
CA ARG A 50 -5.26 6.65 -5.67
C ARG A 50 -6.56 7.34 -5.30
N ALA A 51 -6.55 8.67 -5.20
CA ALA A 51 -7.72 9.49 -5.00
C ALA A 51 -8.72 9.35 -6.16
N ASP A 52 -8.23 9.37 -7.39
CA ASP A 52 -9.04 9.17 -8.59
C ASP A 52 -9.70 7.78 -8.62
N MET A 53 -8.95 6.71 -8.29
CA MET A 53 -9.48 5.34 -8.16
C MET A 53 -10.54 5.23 -7.06
N PHE A 54 -10.34 5.87 -5.92
CA PHE A 54 -11.31 5.92 -4.83
C PHE A 54 -12.61 6.60 -5.28
N LEU A 55 -12.51 7.80 -5.86
CA LEU A 55 -13.68 8.54 -6.33
C LEU A 55 -14.40 7.81 -7.47
N GLN A 56 -13.65 7.15 -8.37
CA GLN A 56 -14.24 6.30 -9.41
C GLN A 56 -15.08 5.17 -8.81
N ALA A 57 -14.57 4.49 -7.80
CA ALA A 57 -15.31 3.43 -7.11
C ALA A 57 -16.53 3.95 -6.33
N LEU A 58 -16.54 5.23 -5.96
CA LEU A 58 -17.64 5.90 -5.26
C LEU A 58 -18.70 6.51 -6.21
N GLU A 59 -18.43 6.55 -7.54
CA GLU A 59 -19.36 7.11 -8.55
C GLU A 59 -20.82 6.58 -8.46
N PRO A 60 -21.07 5.28 -8.14
CA PRO A 60 -22.44 4.79 -8.06
C PRO A 60 -23.33 5.51 -7.05
N VAL A 61 -22.74 6.19 -6.07
CA VAL A 61 -23.46 6.91 -5.00
C VAL A 61 -23.25 8.42 -5.03
N LYS A 62 -22.55 8.96 -6.02
CA LYS A 62 -22.11 10.36 -6.08
C LYS A 62 -23.25 11.38 -6.02
N GLU A 63 -24.42 11.05 -6.62
CA GLU A 63 -25.59 11.94 -6.64
C GLU A 63 -26.18 12.21 -5.24
N HIS A 64 -25.80 11.39 -4.25
CA HIS A 64 -26.22 11.51 -2.85
C HIS A 64 -25.11 12.07 -1.95
N LEU A 65 -23.98 12.53 -2.54
CA LEU A 65 -22.83 13.00 -1.81
C LEU A 65 -22.50 14.45 -2.12
N THR A 66 -22.08 15.17 -1.10
CA THR A 66 -21.36 16.44 -1.24
C THR A 66 -20.03 16.31 -0.55
N LEU A 67 -18.96 16.63 -1.25
CA LEU A 67 -17.59 16.57 -0.71
C LEU A 67 -17.17 17.96 -0.21
N ILE A 68 -16.59 18.03 0.98
CA ILE A 68 -15.83 19.20 1.43
C ILE A 68 -14.36 18.88 1.17
N VAL A 69 -13.73 19.61 0.26
CA VAL A 69 -12.41 19.25 -0.29
C VAL A 69 -11.37 20.32 -0.01
N GLY A 70 -10.12 19.91 0.14
CA GLY A 70 -8.99 20.84 0.12
C GLY A 70 -8.80 21.47 -1.25
N ALA A 71 -8.39 22.74 -1.30
CA ALA A 71 -8.23 23.51 -2.54
C ALA A 71 -7.13 22.94 -3.45
N GLY A 72 -7.32 22.99 -4.76
CA GLY A 72 -6.37 22.55 -5.80
C GLY A 72 -6.03 21.07 -5.69
N GLN A 73 -4.73 20.76 -5.61
CA GLN A 73 -4.19 19.40 -5.52
C GLN A 73 -4.52 18.67 -4.20
N MET A 74 -5.17 19.35 -3.26
CA MET A 74 -5.56 18.73 -1.99
C MET A 74 -6.96 18.08 -2.03
N GLY A 75 -7.50 17.77 -3.21
CA GLY A 75 -8.74 17.01 -3.41
C GLY A 75 -9.74 17.67 -4.35
N GLU A 76 -9.64 18.99 -4.60
CA GLU A 76 -10.53 19.70 -5.51
C GLU A 76 -10.38 19.19 -6.95
N GLU A 77 -9.15 19.00 -7.43
CA GLU A 77 -8.88 18.59 -8.81
C GLU A 77 -9.46 17.20 -9.12
N GLU A 78 -9.35 16.25 -8.20
CA GLU A 78 -9.90 14.89 -8.34
C GLU A 78 -11.42 14.90 -8.27
N ALA A 79 -12.01 15.66 -7.33
CA ALA A 79 -13.46 15.78 -7.20
C ALA A 79 -14.09 16.42 -8.45
N ALA A 80 -13.48 17.50 -8.96
CA ALA A 80 -13.92 18.17 -10.19
C ALA A 80 -13.81 17.26 -11.41
N LYS A 81 -12.68 16.54 -11.57
CA LYS A 81 -12.46 15.58 -12.65
C LYS A 81 -13.52 14.49 -12.72
N ARG A 82 -13.98 14.00 -11.55
CA ARG A 82 -15.01 12.96 -11.45
C ARG A 82 -16.45 13.49 -11.38
N GLY A 83 -16.62 14.80 -11.41
CA GLY A 83 -17.93 15.45 -11.44
C GLY A 83 -18.74 15.26 -10.15
N PHE A 84 -18.07 15.19 -9.00
CA PHE A 84 -18.74 15.22 -7.70
C PHE A 84 -19.21 16.64 -7.38
N THR A 85 -20.30 16.75 -6.62
CA THR A 85 -20.68 18.01 -5.98
C THR A 85 -19.72 18.28 -4.82
N TYR A 86 -19.09 19.45 -4.78
CA TYR A 86 -18.11 19.76 -3.74
C TYR A 86 -18.14 21.23 -3.29
N LYS A 87 -17.63 21.46 -2.07
CA LYS A 87 -17.29 22.77 -1.50
C LYS A 87 -15.82 22.79 -1.15
N ILE A 88 -15.13 23.89 -1.49
CA ILE A 88 -13.69 24.03 -1.28
C ILE A 88 -13.42 24.69 0.07
N VAL A 89 -12.41 24.19 0.79
CA VAL A 89 -11.83 24.83 1.98
C VAL A 89 -10.32 24.98 1.82
N GLY A 90 -9.76 25.97 2.52
CA GLY A 90 -8.34 26.30 2.44
C GLY A 90 -7.98 27.10 1.18
N GLU A 91 -6.68 27.25 0.94
CA GLU A 91 -6.11 28.05 -0.15
C GLU A 91 -5.36 27.15 -1.14
N ARG A 92 -5.43 27.47 -2.43
CA ARG A 92 -4.62 26.78 -3.45
C ARG A 92 -3.15 27.12 -3.27
N ARG A 93 -2.32 26.07 -3.25
CA ARG A 93 -0.86 26.18 -3.18
C ARG A 93 -0.21 25.31 -4.25
N THR A 94 0.94 25.74 -4.72
CA THR A 94 1.76 24.96 -5.67
C THR A 94 2.57 23.88 -4.96
N GLU A 95 2.96 24.14 -3.72
CA GLU A 95 3.62 23.18 -2.83
C GLU A 95 2.82 23.10 -1.53
N THR A 96 2.55 21.89 -1.08
CA THR A 96 1.79 21.62 0.15
C THR A 96 2.68 21.01 1.22
N THR A 97 2.37 21.28 2.46
CA THR A 97 3.09 20.82 3.65
C THR A 97 2.16 20.06 4.60
N ALA A 98 2.72 19.43 5.64
CA ALA A 98 1.94 18.83 6.73
C ALA A 98 1.00 19.86 7.38
N GLU A 99 1.49 21.09 7.60
CA GLU A 99 0.69 22.19 8.17
C GLU A 99 -0.53 22.55 7.31
N ASP A 100 -0.40 22.47 5.98
CA ASP A 100 -1.53 22.68 5.06
C ASP A 100 -2.57 21.56 5.19
N THR A 101 -2.11 20.31 5.33
CA THR A 101 -2.99 19.15 5.60
C THR A 101 -3.76 19.35 6.90
N GLU A 102 -3.09 19.74 7.96
CA GLU A 102 -3.75 20.03 9.26
C GLU A 102 -4.77 21.15 9.16
N LYS A 103 -4.43 22.28 8.51
CA LYS A 103 -5.34 23.41 8.32
C LYS A 103 -6.59 23.02 7.57
N VAL A 104 -6.43 22.27 6.47
CA VAL A 104 -7.54 21.79 5.65
C VAL A 104 -8.40 20.79 6.45
N ALA A 105 -7.78 19.87 7.21
CA ALA A 105 -8.51 18.91 8.03
C ALA A 105 -9.36 19.60 9.12
N ARG A 106 -8.82 20.63 9.79
CA ARG A 106 -9.57 21.45 10.76
C ARG A 106 -10.74 22.17 10.11
N ALA A 107 -10.51 22.81 8.96
CA ALA A 107 -11.57 23.51 8.23
C ALA A 107 -12.68 22.56 7.78
N ILE A 108 -12.34 21.37 7.31
CA ILE A 108 -13.32 20.33 6.95
C ILE A 108 -14.13 19.89 8.18
N LYS A 109 -13.49 19.69 9.32
CA LYS A 109 -14.18 19.34 10.57
C LYS A 109 -15.19 20.42 10.99
N GLU A 110 -14.83 21.70 10.83
CA GLU A 110 -15.70 22.85 11.15
C GLU A 110 -16.95 22.91 10.25
N GLU A 111 -16.88 22.36 9.04
CA GLU A 111 -18.04 22.20 8.14
C GLU A 111 -19.04 21.12 8.59
N GLY A 112 -18.76 20.41 9.68
CA GLY A 112 -19.70 19.46 10.27
C GLY A 112 -19.84 18.14 9.51
N VAL A 113 -18.80 17.72 8.79
CA VAL A 113 -18.81 16.41 8.07
C VAL A 113 -18.84 15.25 9.05
N GLY A 114 -19.51 14.15 8.66
CA GLY A 114 -19.61 12.94 9.50
C GLY A 114 -18.41 11.99 9.39
N LEU A 115 -17.59 12.13 8.35
CA LEU A 115 -16.41 11.31 8.08
C LEU A 115 -15.42 12.11 7.24
N LEU A 116 -14.14 12.08 7.60
CA LEU A 116 -13.05 12.61 6.79
C LEU A 116 -12.28 11.48 6.13
N ILE A 117 -12.21 11.52 4.80
CA ILE A 117 -11.40 10.63 3.99
C ILE A 117 -10.11 11.35 3.62
N PHE A 118 -8.96 10.72 3.80
CA PHE A 118 -7.68 11.27 3.36
C PHE A 118 -6.89 10.28 2.52
N CYS A 119 -6.27 10.77 1.43
CA CYS A 119 -5.34 10.00 0.60
C CYS A 119 -3.92 10.34 1.02
N GLY A 120 -3.22 9.39 1.65
CA GLY A 120 -1.91 9.65 2.22
C GLY A 120 -1.20 8.42 2.78
N GLY A 121 -0.14 8.66 3.55
CA GLY A 121 0.62 7.68 4.31
C GLY A 121 0.46 7.82 5.82
N ASP A 122 1.27 7.09 6.60
CA ASP A 122 1.26 7.16 8.07
C ASP A 122 1.54 8.59 8.58
N GLY A 123 2.44 9.35 7.91
CA GLY A 123 2.66 10.77 8.19
C GLY A 123 1.37 11.61 8.06
N THR A 124 0.64 11.42 6.95
CA THR A 124 -0.64 12.10 6.74
C THR A 124 -1.68 11.69 7.78
N ALA A 125 -1.69 10.43 8.23
CA ALA A 125 -2.59 9.97 9.29
C ALA A 125 -2.30 10.68 10.62
N ARG A 126 -1.03 10.94 10.95
CA ARG A 126 -0.65 11.75 12.13
C ARG A 126 -1.15 13.18 12.01
N ASP A 127 -0.86 13.84 10.89
CA ASP A 127 -1.26 15.24 10.64
C ASP A 127 -2.79 15.40 10.76
N VAL A 128 -3.55 14.43 10.22
CA VAL A 128 -5.01 14.39 10.34
C VAL A 128 -5.44 14.19 11.79
N LEU A 129 -4.84 13.24 12.53
CA LEU A 129 -5.16 13.01 13.95
C LEU A 129 -4.91 14.27 14.78
N ASP A 130 -3.78 14.97 14.58
CA ASP A 130 -3.43 16.20 15.28
C ASP A 130 -4.44 17.33 14.99
N ALA A 131 -4.98 17.34 13.77
CA ALA A 131 -5.95 18.35 13.35
C ALA A 131 -7.36 18.09 13.91
N VAL A 132 -7.85 16.84 13.82
CA VAL A 132 -9.26 16.54 14.12
C VAL A 132 -9.49 15.90 15.50
N GLY A 133 -8.43 15.34 16.09
CA GLY A 133 -8.47 14.66 17.39
C GLY A 133 -9.02 13.22 17.30
N SER A 134 -8.83 12.46 18.39
CA SER A 134 -9.06 11.02 18.46
C SER A 134 -10.52 10.57 18.30
N ARG A 135 -11.48 11.45 18.53
CA ARG A 135 -12.92 11.11 18.50
C ARG A 135 -13.62 11.44 17.18
N PHE A 136 -12.90 12.00 16.22
CA PHE A 136 -13.46 12.33 14.93
C PHE A 136 -13.31 11.14 13.97
N PRO A 137 -14.37 10.73 13.22
CA PRO A 137 -14.28 9.62 12.30
C PRO A 137 -13.40 9.94 11.09
N VAL A 138 -12.42 9.09 10.83
CA VAL A 138 -11.51 9.21 9.67
C VAL A 138 -11.31 7.87 8.98
N LEU A 139 -10.99 7.93 7.68
CA LEU A 139 -10.61 6.75 6.89
C LEU A 139 -9.49 7.13 5.93
N GLY A 140 -8.41 6.35 5.93
CA GLY A 140 -7.29 6.52 5.03
C GLY A 140 -7.43 5.72 3.73
N VAL A 141 -7.25 6.38 2.58
CA VAL A 141 -6.99 5.75 1.29
C VAL A 141 -5.48 5.58 1.14
N PRO A 142 -4.99 4.36 1.05
CA PRO A 142 -3.55 4.11 1.11
C PRO A 142 -2.82 4.57 -0.16
N THR A 143 -1.76 5.35 0.00
CA THR A 143 -0.89 5.83 -1.08
C THR A 143 0.56 5.39 -0.92
N GLY A 144 0.95 4.98 0.28
CA GLY A 144 2.32 4.63 0.64
C GLY A 144 2.68 3.18 0.36
N VAL A 145 3.98 2.92 0.42
CA VAL A 145 4.60 1.60 0.20
C VAL A 145 4.29 0.64 1.33
N LYS A 146 4.27 1.13 2.56
CA LYS A 146 4.08 0.33 3.77
C LYS A 146 3.37 1.17 4.81
N MET A 147 2.12 0.85 5.05
CA MET A 147 1.28 1.49 6.04
C MET A 147 1.28 0.66 7.31
N HIS A 148 1.47 1.32 8.44
CA HIS A 148 1.48 0.69 9.77
C HIS A 148 0.24 1.01 10.58
N SER A 149 -0.38 2.15 10.30
CA SER A 149 -1.62 2.59 10.96
C SER A 149 -2.82 1.76 10.51
N ALA A 150 -3.68 1.40 11.46
CA ALA A 150 -4.89 0.62 11.20
C ALA A 150 -6.07 1.47 10.68
N VAL A 151 -5.88 2.77 10.47
CA VAL A 151 -6.89 3.70 9.93
C VAL A 151 -7.11 3.56 8.42
N PHE A 152 -6.25 2.83 7.71
CA PHE A 152 -6.32 2.68 6.26
C PHE A 152 -7.22 1.54 5.84
N ALA A 153 -7.99 1.76 4.76
CA ALA A 153 -8.57 0.67 4.00
C ALA A 153 -7.48 -0.19 3.33
N THR A 154 -7.83 -1.39 2.90
CA THR A 154 -6.87 -2.28 2.22
C THR A 154 -6.41 -1.71 0.88
N ASP A 155 -7.28 -1.02 0.16
CA ASP A 155 -7.03 -0.40 -1.14
C ASP A 155 -8.08 0.71 -1.41
N PRO A 156 -7.97 1.50 -2.50
CA PRO A 156 -8.92 2.57 -2.79
C PRO A 156 -10.36 2.09 -3.01
N ARG A 157 -10.58 0.91 -3.60
CA ARG A 157 -11.93 0.35 -3.81
C ARG A 157 -12.55 -0.08 -2.48
N ALA A 158 -11.76 -0.75 -1.63
CA ALA A 158 -12.18 -1.10 -0.27
C ALA A 158 -12.55 0.14 0.54
N ALA A 159 -11.81 1.25 0.40
CA ALA A 159 -12.15 2.52 1.01
C ALA A 159 -13.53 3.03 0.54
N ALA A 160 -13.79 2.98 -0.77
CA ALA A 160 -15.10 3.41 -1.31
C ALA A 160 -16.25 2.54 -0.82
N VAL A 161 -16.08 1.22 -0.78
CA VAL A 161 -17.08 0.28 -0.21
C VAL A 161 -17.31 0.58 1.28
N THR A 162 -16.24 0.81 2.05
CA THR A 162 -16.33 1.15 3.48
C THR A 162 -17.10 2.46 3.67
N VAL A 163 -16.80 3.49 2.88
CA VAL A 163 -17.52 4.78 2.92
C VAL A 163 -18.99 4.60 2.58
N ALA A 164 -19.31 3.90 1.49
CA ALA A 164 -20.69 3.66 1.10
C ALA A 164 -21.45 2.94 2.22
N ARG A 165 -20.94 1.84 2.75
CA ARG A 165 -21.60 1.10 3.84
C ARG A 165 -21.73 1.92 5.14
N TYR A 166 -20.72 2.72 5.48
CA TYR A 166 -20.78 3.61 6.64
C TYR A 166 -21.90 4.67 6.49
N LEU A 167 -22.03 5.27 5.31
CA LEU A 167 -23.05 6.27 5.03
C LEU A 167 -24.48 5.72 5.13
N TRP A 168 -24.66 4.43 4.89
CA TRP A 168 -25.93 3.73 5.07
C TRP A 168 -26.07 3.06 6.45
N GLU A 169 -25.20 3.47 7.42
CA GLU A 169 -25.25 3.00 8.82
C GLU A 169 -25.03 1.49 8.99
N GLU A 170 -24.38 0.85 8.01
CA GLU A 170 -24.11 -0.60 8.05
C GLU A 170 -22.82 -0.94 8.84
N LEU A 171 -21.97 0.04 9.11
CA LEU A 171 -20.69 -0.17 9.78
C LEU A 171 -20.58 0.60 11.10
N PRO A 172 -20.12 -0.08 12.17
CA PRO A 172 -19.78 0.59 13.42
C PRO A 172 -18.48 1.37 13.29
N LEU A 173 -18.32 2.39 14.14
CA LEU A 173 -17.03 3.01 14.39
C LEU A 173 -16.23 2.20 15.41
N ARG A 174 -14.94 2.06 15.17
CA ARG A 174 -13.99 1.45 16.10
C ARG A 174 -12.78 2.37 16.30
N GLU A 175 -12.24 2.36 17.48
CA GLU A 175 -10.96 2.98 17.78
C GLU A 175 -9.84 2.14 17.15
N VAL A 176 -9.00 2.79 16.33
CA VAL A 176 -7.90 2.16 15.59
C VAL A 176 -6.61 2.93 15.78
N GLU A 177 -5.48 2.24 15.66
CA GLU A 177 -4.16 2.77 15.90
C GLU A 177 -3.67 3.65 14.74
N VAL A 178 -3.07 4.79 15.08
CA VAL A 178 -2.22 5.61 14.21
C VAL A 178 -0.78 5.42 14.67
N MET A 179 0.09 5.01 13.74
CA MET A 179 1.49 4.69 14.01
C MET A 179 2.40 5.80 13.51
N ASP A 180 3.45 6.07 14.27
CA ASP A 180 4.57 6.90 13.85
C ASP A 180 5.72 6.00 13.40
N VAL A 181 6.18 6.18 12.17
CA VAL A 181 7.28 5.40 11.60
C VAL A 181 8.51 6.28 11.50
N ASP A 182 9.60 5.86 12.15
CA ASP A 182 10.90 6.48 11.97
C ASP A 182 11.43 6.15 10.58
N GLU A 183 11.18 7.05 9.62
CA GLU A 183 11.59 6.88 8.22
C GLU A 183 13.11 6.81 8.06
N GLU A 184 13.89 7.44 8.95
CA GLU A 184 15.34 7.38 8.87
C GLU A 184 15.86 6.02 9.34
N ALA A 185 15.37 5.50 10.44
CA ALA A 185 15.64 4.12 10.88
C ALA A 185 15.16 3.11 9.81
N PHE A 186 14.01 3.38 9.19
CA PHE A 186 13.47 2.56 8.12
C PHE A 186 14.37 2.57 6.86
N ARG A 187 14.91 3.74 6.48
CA ARG A 187 15.92 3.85 5.40
C ARG A 187 17.20 3.07 5.69
N GLN A 188 17.59 2.99 6.96
CA GLN A 188 18.73 2.19 7.43
C GLN A 188 18.42 0.68 7.58
N GLY A 189 17.23 0.21 7.16
CA GLY A 189 16.81 -1.18 7.22
C GLY A 189 16.34 -1.64 8.60
N ARG A 190 16.09 -0.72 9.54
CA ARG A 190 15.54 -0.98 10.87
C ARG A 190 14.09 -0.54 10.91
N LEU A 191 13.18 -1.47 11.21
CA LEU A 191 11.80 -1.13 11.44
C LEU A 191 11.67 -0.52 12.84
N SER A 192 11.33 0.77 12.90
CA SER A 192 10.99 1.47 14.13
C SER A 192 9.64 2.14 13.92
N ALA A 193 8.60 1.53 14.44
CA ALA A 193 7.25 2.08 14.46
C ALA A 193 6.78 2.11 15.91
N ARG A 194 6.22 3.24 16.33
CA ARG A 194 5.64 3.41 17.65
C ARG A 194 4.20 3.86 17.53
N LEU A 195 3.40 3.53 18.53
CA LEU A 195 2.05 4.04 18.63
C LEU A 195 2.11 5.57 18.78
N TYR A 196 1.42 6.29 17.88
CA TYR A 196 1.29 7.74 17.95
C TYR A 196 0.00 8.14 18.67
N GLY A 197 -1.10 7.47 18.36
CA GLY A 197 -2.38 7.73 18.98
C GLY A 197 -3.49 6.84 18.42
N TYR A 198 -4.72 7.17 18.76
CA TYR A 198 -5.91 6.45 18.33
C TYR A 198 -6.87 7.41 17.64
N VAL A 199 -7.69 6.87 16.73
CA VAL A 199 -8.72 7.60 16.01
C VAL A 199 -9.91 6.69 15.74
N LEU A 200 -11.11 7.24 15.56
CA LEU A 200 -12.26 6.46 15.15
C LEU A 200 -12.24 6.20 13.65
N ALA A 201 -12.52 4.97 13.23
CA ALA A 201 -12.69 4.63 11.82
C ALA A 201 -13.89 3.70 11.62
N PRO A 202 -14.62 3.79 10.48
CA PRO A 202 -15.56 2.76 10.09
C PRO A 202 -14.86 1.41 10.00
N TYR A 203 -15.40 0.37 10.61
CA TYR A 203 -14.69 -0.89 10.77
C TYR A 203 -15.39 -2.07 10.11
N GLU A 204 -14.71 -2.64 9.12
CA GLU A 204 -15.02 -3.94 8.52
C GLU A 204 -13.71 -4.73 8.39
N PRO A 205 -13.58 -5.89 9.08
CA PRO A 205 -12.32 -6.65 9.13
C PRO A 205 -11.72 -7.02 7.77
N SER A 206 -12.56 -7.19 6.75
CA SER A 206 -12.11 -7.56 5.40
C SER A 206 -11.65 -6.37 4.55
N LEU A 207 -12.01 -5.14 4.92
CA LEU A 207 -11.80 -3.92 4.15
C LEU A 207 -10.79 -2.96 4.78
N ILE A 208 -10.52 -3.12 6.08
CA ILE A 208 -9.63 -2.24 6.86
C ILE A 208 -8.33 -2.99 7.19
N GLN A 209 -7.22 -2.25 7.21
CA GLN A 209 -5.93 -2.80 7.62
C GLN A 209 -5.96 -3.20 9.11
N GLY A 210 -5.60 -4.44 9.41
CA GLY A 210 -5.32 -4.85 10.79
C GLY A 210 -3.99 -4.26 11.28
N SER A 211 -3.87 -4.01 12.59
CA SER A 211 -2.58 -3.65 13.20
C SER A 211 -1.55 -4.76 12.91
N LYS A 212 -0.37 -4.37 12.45
CA LYS A 212 0.72 -5.31 12.14
C LYS A 212 1.48 -5.65 13.41
N LEU A 213 1.03 -6.67 14.15
CA LEU A 213 1.90 -7.38 15.06
C LEU A 213 2.81 -8.29 14.23
N GLU A 214 4.13 -8.18 14.40
CA GLU A 214 5.06 -9.17 13.86
C GLU A 214 4.67 -10.54 14.45
N SER A 215 4.45 -11.52 13.56
CA SER A 215 4.21 -12.90 14.02
C SER A 215 5.45 -13.36 14.80
N PRO A 216 5.29 -13.91 16.01
CA PRO A 216 6.43 -14.39 16.77
C PRO A 216 7.18 -15.46 15.96
N MET A 217 8.48 -15.28 15.79
CA MET A 217 9.37 -16.23 15.12
C MET A 217 9.53 -17.46 16.01
N THR A 218 8.73 -18.49 15.75
CA THR A 218 8.88 -19.80 16.41
C THR A 218 9.99 -20.60 15.74
N GLU A 219 10.56 -21.57 16.43
CA GLU A 219 11.55 -22.51 15.87
C GLU A 219 11.01 -23.24 14.64
N SER A 220 9.73 -23.62 14.64
CA SER A 220 9.03 -24.22 13.50
C SER A 220 8.92 -23.28 12.30
N GLU A 221 8.73 -21.99 12.53
CA GLU A 221 8.68 -20.98 11.46
C GLU A 221 10.06 -20.77 10.82
N LEU A 222 11.12 -20.75 11.62
CA LEU A 222 12.51 -20.68 11.13
C LEU A 222 12.88 -21.88 10.28
N HIS A 223 12.53 -23.11 10.72
CA HIS A 223 12.75 -24.32 9.94
C HIS A 223 11.99 -24.30 8.60
N ASN A 224 10.72 -23.85 8.61
CA ASN A 224 9.92 -23.74 7.40
C ASN A 224 10.52 -22.69 6.43
N GLN A 225 10.97 -21.52 6.93
CA GLN A 225 11.66 -20.53 6.12
C GLN A 225 12.95 -21.08 5.50
N ALA A 226 13.74 -21.83 6.28
CA ALA A 226 14.98 -22.43 5.81
C ALA A 226 14.71 -23.50 4.74
N GLY A 227 13.73 -24.39 4.95
CA GLY A 227 13.33 -25.41 3.99
C GLY A 227 12.91 -24.83 2.64
N LEU A 228 12.03 -23.82 2.69
CA LEU A 228 11.59 -23.07 1.51
C LEU A 228 12.76 -22.39 0.79
N ALA A 229 13.66 -21.73 1.53
CA ALA A 229 14.79 -21.02 0.97
C ALA A 229 15.80 -22.01 0.30
N LEU A 230 16.06 -23.16 0.90
CA LEU A 230 16.88 -24.22 0.32
C LEU A 230 16.32 -24.70 -1.01
N TYR A 231 15.01 -24.95 -1.08
CA TYR A 231 14.37 -25.37 -2.33
C TYR A 231 14.52 -24.31 -3.44
N ILE A 232 14.32 -23.02 -3.12
CA ILE A 232 14.54 -21.95 -4.08
C ILE A 232 15.98 -21.89 -4.55
N ILE A 233 16.95 -22.04 -3.64
CA ILE A 233 18.38 -22.02 -3.97
C ILE A 233 18.77 -23.20 -4.87
N GLU A 234 18.22 -24.39 -4.64
CA GLU A 234 18.44 -25.56 -5.50
C GLU A 234 17.91 -25.32 -6.92
N GLU A 235 16.74 -24.68 -7.06
CA GLU A 235 16.11 -24.34 -8.33
C GLU A 235 16.72 -23.13 -9.05
N MET A 236 17.63 -22.38 -8.40
CA MET A 236 18.33 -21.25 -9.01
C MET A 236 19.29 -21.73 -10.12
N LYS A 237 19.01 -21.30 -11.36
CA LYS A 237 19.78 -21.63 -12.54
C LYS A 237 20.95 -20.67 -12.74
N PRO A 238 22.09 -21.15 -13.28
CA PRO A 238 23.16 -20.28 -13.74
C PRO A 238 22.68 -19.31 -14.83
N GLU A 239 23.32 -18.15 -14.91
CA GLU A 239 23.06 -17.08 -15.89
C GLU A 239 21.63 -16.51 -15.87
N LEU A 240 20.75 -16.98 -14.98
CA LEU A 240 19.41 -16.44 -14.77
C LEU A 240 19.41 -15.39 -13.66
N MET A 241 18.86 -14.23 -13.93
CA MET A 241 18.72 -13.17 -12.93
C MET A 241 17.51 -13.41 -12.02
N TYR A 242 17.66 -13.07 -10.74
CA TYR A 242 16.59 -13.15 -9.76
C TYR A 242 16.37 -11.79 -9.09
N VAL A 243 15.22 -11.18 -9.36
CA VAL A 243 14.76 -9.96 -8.69
C VAL A 243 14.06 -10.38 -7.42
N ILE A 244 14.71 -10.20 -6.27
CA ILE A 244 14.22 -10.68 -4.98
C ILE A 244 13.60 -9.53 -4.18
N GLY A 245 12.30 -9.58 -4.00
CA GLY A 245 11.52 -8.59 -3.28
C GLY A 245 11.78 -8.56 -1.76
N PRO A 246 11.27 -7.53 -1.05
CA PRO A 246 11.46 -7.37 0.38
C PRO A 246 10.75 -8.45 1.21
N GLY A 247 11.19 -8.62 2.46
CA GLY A 247 10.57 -9.48 3.45
C GLY A 247 11.54 -10.44 4.14
N THR A 248 11.16 -10.94 5.34
CA THR A 248 11.99 -11.88 6.12
C THR A 248 12.13 -13.23 5.40
N THR A 249 11.04 -13.74 4.80
CA THR A 249 11.05 -15.01 4.07
C THR A 249 12.01 -14.97 2.86
N THR A 250 12.00 -13.91 2.08
CA THR A 250 12.93 -13.74 0.94
C THR A 250 14.35 -13.44 1.40
N ARG A 251 14.54 -12.80 2.55
CA ARG A 251 15.85 -12.56 3.14
C ARG A 251 16.55 -13.87 3.50
N THR A 252 15.82 -14.86 4.02
CA THR A 252 16.40 -16.17 4.37
C THR A 252 17.09 -16.85 3.17
N ILE A 253 16.64 -16.60 1.94
CA ILE A 253 17.31 -17.09 0.73
C ILE A 253 18.74 -16.53 0.63
N ALA A 254 18.89 -15.23 0.85
CA ALA A 254 20.20 -14.58 0.81
C ALA A 254 21.09 -14.98 2.01
N ASP A 255 20.51 -15.09 3.20
CA ASP A 255 21.23 -15.51 4.40
C ASP A 255 21.85 -16.91 4.22
N LEU A 256 21.13 -17.86 3.60
CA LEU A 256 21.65 -19.19 3.27
C LEU A 256 22.64 -19.21 2.11
N LEU A 257 22.67 -18.18 1.27
CA LEU A 257 23.70 -17.96 0.25
C LEU A 257 24.93 -17.23 0.80
N GLU A 258 24.96 -16.91 2.10
CA GLU A 258 25.99 -16.09 2.76
C GLU A 258 26.09 -14.69 2.13
N GLU A 259 25.00 -14.18 1.56
CA GLU A 259 24.90 -12.88 0.93
C GLU A 259 24.04 -11.92 1.78
N LYS A 260 24.44 -10.65 1.80
CA LYS A 260 23.62 -9.61 2.49
C LYS A 260 22.45 -9.21 1.59
N LYS A 261 21.24 -9.23 2.12
CA LYS A 261 20.04 -8.71 1.44
C LYS A 261 19.42 -7.57 2.24
N THR A 262 18.91 -6.55 1.52
CA THR A 262 18.12 -5.49 2.15
C THR A 262 16.77 -6.06 2.60
N LEU A 263 16.40 -5.84 3.85
CA LEU A 263 15.14 -6.36 4.41
C LEU A 263 13.91 -5.75 3.72
N LEU A 264 13.99 -4.47 3.39
CA LEU A 264 12.87 -3.65 2.91
C LEU A 264 13.02 -3.25 1.43
N GLY A 265 14.16 -3.55 0.80
CA GLY A 265 14.45 -3.25 -0.59
C GLY A 265 14.35 -4.46 -1.50
N VAL A 266 14.47 -4.18 -2.79
CA VAL A 266 14.58 -5.18 -3.86
C VAL A 266 16.05 -5.34 -4.21
N ASP A 267 16.55 -6.56 -4.22
CA ASP A 267 17.94 -6.87 -4.58
C ASP A 267 17.95 -7.81 -5.80
N ILE A 268 19.00 -7.72 -6.60
CA ILE A 268 19.18 -8.58 -7.78
C ILE A 268 20.33 -9.54 -7.56
N PHE A 269 20.07 -10.81 -7.88
CA PHE A 269 21.03 -11.91 -7.78
C PHE A 269 21.28 -12.53 -9.16
N LEU A 270 22.52 -12.90 -9.41
CA LEU A 270 22.99 -13.65 -10.56
C LEU A 270 24.00 -14.68 -10.08
N ASN A 271 23.89 -15.93 -10.57
CA ASN A 271 24.79 -17.00 -10.16
C ASN A 271 24.92 -17.16 -8.63
N LYS A 272 23.77 -17.01 -7.92
CA LYS A 272 23.70 -17.08 -6.45
C LYS A 272 24.48 -15.99 -5.70
N LYS A 273 24.91 -14.94 -6.39
CA LYS A 273 25.61 -13.78 -5.83
C LYS A 273 24.76 -12.52 -6.02
N ARG A 274 24.76 -11.65 -5.02
CA ARG A 274 24.07 -10.36 -5.13
C ARG A 274 24.86 -9.42 -6.04
N VAL A 275 24.27 -9.02 -7.17
CA VAL A 275 24.86 -8.10 -8.14
C VAL A 275 24.41 -6.65 -7.97
N ALA A 276 23.22 -6.43 -7.38
CA ALA A 276 22.74 -5.10 -7.06
C ALA A 276 21.87 -5.13 -5.79
N ALA A 277 21.92 -4.06 -5.00
CA ALA A 277 21.23 -3.93 -3.73
C ALA A 277 20.30 -2.73 -3.72
N ASP A 278 19.09 -2.89 -3.12
CA ASP A 278 18.09 -1.83 -2.93
C ASP A 278 17.80 -1.06 -4.22
N VAL A 279 17.57 -1.79 -5.31
CA VAL A 279 17.36 -1.25 -6.65
C VAL A 279 15.98 -0.61 -6.80
N ASN A 280 15.90 0.44 -7.60
CA ASN A 280 14.65 1.06 -8.03
C ASN A 280 14.13 0.45 -9.35
N GLU A 281 12.94 0.90 -9.82
CA GLU A 281 12.32 0.44 -11.07
C GLU A 281 13.27 0.54 -12.26
N THR A 282 13.90 1.71 -12.47
CA THR A 282 14.78 1.96 -13.62
C THR A 282 15.97 1.01 -13.63
N GLN A 283 16.61 0.82 -12.49
CA GLN A 283 17.74 -0.10 -12.36
C GLN A 283 17.33 -1.56 -12.61
N ILE A 284 16.14 -1.98 -12.17
CA ILE A 284 15.64 -3.33 -12.46
C ILE A 284 15.45 -3.50 -13.96
N LEU A 285 14.78 -2.55 -14.62
CA LEU A 285 14.54 -2.59 -16.06
C LEU A 285 15.84 -2.65 -16.86
N GLU A 286 16.82 -1.79 -16.55
CA GLU A 286 18.14 -1.75 -17.20
C GLU A 286 18.91 -3.06 -17.01
N LEU A 287 18.97 -3.59 -15.78
CA LEU A 287 19.73 -4.81 -15.49
C LEU A 287 19.11 -6.06 -16.10
N THR A 288 17.77 -6.09 -16.26
CA THR A 288 17.05 -7.24 -16.83
C THR A 288 16.77 -7.12 -18.34
N GLU A 289 17.14 -5.99 -18.97
CA GLU A 289 16.96 -5.80 -20.41
C GLU A 289 17.74 -6.84 -21.22
N GLY A 290 17.04 -7.57 -22.09
CA GLY A 290 17.63 -8.61 -22.94
C GLY A 290 18.19 -9.82 -22.20
N ARG A 291 17.86 -10.01 -20.92
CA ARG A 291 18.31 -11.14 -20.09
C ARG A 291 17.13 -11.93 -19.57
N GLU A 292 17.31 -13.22 -19.39
CA GLU A 292 16.34 -14.02 -18.67
C GLU A 292 16.34 -13.65 -17.18
N ALA A 293 15.15 -13.39 -16.63
CA ALA A 293 14.99 -13.05 -15.23
C ALA A 293 13.76 -13.72 -14.61
N ARG A 294 13.76 -13.84 -13.29
CA ARG A 294 12.61 -14.25 -12.49
C ARG A 294 12.41 -13.28 -11.33
N ILE A 295 11.16 -13.16 -10.89
CA ILE A 295 10.79 -12.33 -9.73
C ILE A 295 10.47 -13.28 -8.58
N ILE A 296 11.08 -13.07 -7.40
CA ILE A 296 10.76 -13.80 -6.18
C ILE A 296 10.14 -12.81 -5.19
N VAL A 297 8.90 -13.06 -4.78
CA VAL A 297 8.17 -12.23 -3.83
C VAL A 297 7.56 -13.04 -2.71
N THR A 298 7.29 -12.38 -1.59
CA THR A 298 6.54 -12.95 -0.46
C THR A 298 5.39 -12.01 -0.10
N PRO A 299 4.25 -12.53 0.38
CA PRO A 299 3.18 -11.67 0.88
C PRO A 299 3.70 -10.71 1.95
N ILE A 300 3.41 -9.43 1.79
CA ILE A 300 3.90 -8.37 2.68
C ILE A 300 2.82 -8.01 3.69
N GLY A 301 3.18 -8.11 4.97
CA GLY A 301 2.28 -7.86 6.08
C GLY A 301 1.14 -8.88 6.17
N GLY A 302 0.19 -8.65 7.08
CA GLY A 302 -0.97 -9.52 7.31
C GLY A 302 -2.08 -9.44 6.26
N GLN A 303 -1.89 -8.71 5.16
CA GLN A 303 -2.93 -8.45 4.15
C GLN A 303 -2.79 -9.28 2.88
N GLY A 304 -1.68 -10.00 2.71
CA GLY A 304 -1.48 -10.90 1.59
C GLY A 304 -1.04 -10.25 0.27
N PHE A 305 -0.66 -8.97 0.25
CA PHE A 305 -0.19 -8.33 -0.99
C PHE A 305 1.16 -8.91 -1.44
N ILE A 306 1.20 -9.42 -2.67
CA ILE A 306 2.44 -9.89 -3.33
C ILE A 306 3.04 -8.82 -4.24
N PHE A 307 2.25 -7.87 -4.74
CA PHE A 307 2.69 -6.72 -5.52
C PHE A 307 1.95 -5.44 -5.12
N GLY A 308 2.62 -4.30 -5.35
CA GLY A 308 2.07 -2.96 -5.16
C GLY A 308 2.12 -2.41 -3.74
N ARG A 309 2.41 -3.26 -2.76
CA ARG A 309 2.54 -2.90 -1.35
C ARG A 309 3.89 -3.35 -0.80
N GLY A 310 4.77 -2.38 -0.55
CA GLY A 310 6.12 -2.64 -0.01
C GLY A 310 7.16 -3.08 -1.03
N ASN A 311 6.81 -3.22 -2.31
CA ASN A 311 7.71 -3.60 -3.40
C ASN A 311 7.37 -2.90 -4.73
N GLN A 312 6.94 -1.64 -4.69
CA GLN A 312 6.54 -0.88 -5.88
C GLN A 312 7.68 -0.68 -6.90
N GLN A 313 8.93 -0.93 -6.51
CA GLN A 313 10.06 -1.01 -7.44
C GLN A 313 9.85 -2.13 -8.48
N ILE A 314 9.15 -3.22 -8.07
CA ILE A 314 8.67 -4.27 -8.99
C ILE A 314 7.34 -3.76 -9.56
N SER A 315 7.44 -2.78 -10.45
CA SER A 315 6.33 -2.07 -11.06
C SER A 315 5.62 -2.91 -12.13
N PRO A 316 4.44 -2.47 -12.64
CA PRO A 316 3.82 -3.09 -13.80
C PRO A 316 4.75 -3.23 -15.00
N ARG A 317 5.62 -2.25 -15.25
CA ARG A 317 6.61 -2.31 -16.34
C ARG A 317 7.62 -3.43 -16.13
N VAL A 318 8.13 -3.58 -14.91
CA VAL A 318 9.07 -4.65 -14.55
C VAL A 318 8.40 -6.03 -14.69
N ILE A 319 7.17 -6.18 -14.18
CA ILE A 319 6.43 -7.44 -14.26
C ILE A 319 6.17 -7.83 -15.71
N ARG A 320 5.74 -6.88 -16.56
CA ARG A 320 5.50 -7.12 -17.98
C ARG A 320 6.79 -7.43 -18.75
N GLN A 321 7.91 -6.76 -18.43
CA GLN A 321 9.21 -7.01 -19.07
C GLN A 321 9.75 -8.41 -18.77
N ILE A 322 9.64 -8.84 -17.50
CA ILE A 322 10.15 -10.17 -17.08
C ILE A 322 9.17 -11.28 -17.46
N GLY A 323 7.87 -11.03 -17.34
CA GLY A 323 6.79 -11.97 -17.63
C GLY A 323 6.09 -12.49 -16.36
N LEU A 324 4.76 -12.60 -16.44
CA LEU A 324 3.91 -13.03 -15.32
C LEU A 324 4.20 -14.49 -14.94
N ASP A 325 4.53 -15.34 -15.93
CA ASP A 325 4.88 -16.74 -15.76
C ASP A 325 6.25 -16.95 -15.07
N LYS A 326 7.03 -15.89 -14.92
CA LYS A 326 8.33 -15.87 -14.27
C LYS A 326 8.27 -15.40 -12.80
N VAL A 327 7.07 -15.21 -12.28
CA VAL A 327 6.86 -14.83 -10.86
C VAL A 327 6.83 -16.08 -9.99
N ILE A 328 7.66 -16.08 -8.95
CA ILE A 328 7.71 -17.09 -7.91
C ILE A 328 7.24 -16.47 -6.61
N VAL A 329 6.15 -16.96 -6.08
CA VAL A 329 5.65 -16.53 -4.77
C VAL A 329 6.10 -17.52 -3.71
N VAL A 330 6.68 -17.01 -2.63
CA VAL A 330 7.15 -17.80 -1.48
C VAL A 330 6.46 -17.34 -0.21
N ALA A 331 5.92 -18.25 0.58
CA ALA A 331 5.30 -17.93 1.86
C ALA A 331 5.28 -19.15 2.77
N THR A 332 5.65 -18.98 4.03
CA THR A 332 5.53 -20.08 5.00
C THR A 332 4.07 -20.49 5.19
N ARG A 333 3.86 -21.74 5.61
CA ARG A 333 2.52 -22.28 5.91
C ARG A 333 1.80 -21.45 6.98
N SER A 334 2.53 -20.98 7.97
CA SER A 334 2.00 -20.13 9.04
C SER A 334 1.51 -18.79 8.49
N LYS A 335 2.29 -18.18 7.60
CA LYS A 335 1.92 -16.93 6.94
C LYS A 335 0.66 -17.07 6.09
N LEU A 336 0.53 -18.14 5.32
CA LEU A 336 -0.66 -18.40 4.49
C LEU A 336 -1.91 -18.69 5.34
N ARG A 337 -1.78 -19.41 6.45
CA ARG A 337 -2.91 -19.68 7.35
C ARG A 337 -3.54 -18.41 7.94
N GLY A 338 -2.74 -17.35 8.09
CA GLY A 338 -3.22 -16.05 8.55
C GLY A 338 -3.89 -15.19 7.48
N LEU A 339 -3.87 -15.63 6.20
CA LEU A 339 -4.40 -14.89 5.06
C LEU A 339 -5.67 -15.56 4.52
N LYS A 340 -6.66 -14.78 4.12
CA LYS A 340 -7.85 -15.27 3.38
C LYS A 340 -7.51 -15.61 1.92
N GLY A 341 -6.49 -14.94 1.35
CA GLY A 341 -6.00 -15.09 0.00
C GLY A 341 -4.81 -14.17 -0.22
N LEU A 342 -4.23 -14.21 -1.41
CA LEU A 342 -3.22 -13.26 -1.85
C LEU A 342 -3.89 -12.07 -2.52
N ARG A 343 -3.19 -10.94 -2.60
CA ARG A 343 -3.69 -9.71 -3.22
C ARG A 343 -2.63 -9.05 -4.08
N VAL A 344 -3.10 -8.27 -5.05
CA VAL A 344 -2.29 -7.39 -5.90
C VAL A 344 -2.90 -5.99 -5.91
N ASP A 345 -2.04 -4.97 -5.98
CA ASP A 345 -2.43 -3.56 -6.05
C ASP A 345 -1.29 -2.80 -6.76
N THR A 346 -1.01 -3.21 -8.00
CA THR A 346 0.12 -2.69 -8.77
C THR A 346 -0.08 -1.24 -9.20
N GLY A 347 -1.32 -0.75 -9.21
CA GLY A 347 -1.73 0.54 -9.76
C GLY A 347 -2.04 0.49 -11.27
N ASP A 348 -1.95 -0.69 -11.89
CA ASP A 348 -2.40 -0.99 -13.25
C ASP A 348 -3.55 -2.02 -13.16
N PRO A 349 -4.83 -1.58 -13.29
CA PRO A 349 -5.98 -2.48 -13.16
C PRO A 349 -5.98 -3.65 -14.13
N SER A 350 -5.42 -3.48 -15.34
CA SER A 350 -5.32 -4.57 -16.33
C SER A 350 -4.35 -5.63 -15.87
N LEU A 351 -3.20 -5.23 -15.31
CA LEU A 351 -2.24 -6.18 -14.77
C LEU A 351 -2.76 -6.86 -13.51
N ASP A 352 -3.48 -6.14 -12.65
CA ASP A 352 -4.09 -6.70 -11.45
C ASP A 352 -5.13 -7.78 -11.82
N GLU A 353 -5.89 -7.59 -12.90
CA GLU A 353 -6.81 -8.60 -13.45
C GLU A 353 -6.05 -9.81 -14.01
N GLU A 354 -4.98 -9.60 -14.79
CA GLU A 354 -4.14 -10.67 -15.33
C GLU A 354 -3.46 -11.52 -14.23
N LEU A 355 -3.12 -10.91 -13.10
CA LEU A 355 -2.51 -11.58 -11.94
C LEU A 355 -3.54 -12.25 -11.02
N SER A 356 -4.84 -12.00 -11.23
CA SER A 356 -5.91 -12.61 -10.42
C SER A 356 -6.11 -14.09 -10.75
N GLY A 357 -6.77 -14.82 -9.85
CA GLY A 357 -7.01 -16.24 -10.02
C GLY A 357 -6.15 -17.10 -9.09
N PHE A 358 -5.73 -18.29 -9.53
CA PHE A 358 -4.93 -19.20 -8.71
C PHE A 358 -3.46 -19.17 -9.10
N ILE A 359 -2.59 -18.99 -8.12
CA ILE A 359 -1.13 -19.01 -8.30
C ILE A 359 -0.50 -20.08 -7.40
N ARG A 360 0.59 -20.69 -7.88
CA ARG A 360 1.42 -21.58 -7.07
C ARG A 360 2.27 -20.78 -6.11
N VAL A 361 2.26 -21.16 -4.84
CA VAL A 361 3.05 -20.58 -3.75
C VAL A 361 3.93 -21.68 -3.17
N VAL A 362 5.24 -21.47 -3.17
CA VAL A 362 6.18 -22.37 -2.49
C VAL A 362 6.04 -22.16 -0.98
N THR A 363 5.71 -23.23 -0.25
CA THR A 363 5.36 -23.18 1.18
C THR A 363 6.37 -23.85 2.09
N ASP A 364 7.16 -24.78 1.54
CA ASP A 364 8.24 -25.49 2.24
C ASP A 364 9.19 -26.12 1.20
N TYR A 365 10.14 -26.93 1.67
CA TYR A 365 11.03 -27.69 0.80
C TYR A 365 10.22 -28.65 -0.10
N ARG A 366 10.25 -28.38 -1.41
CA ARG A 366 9.49 -29.14 -2.44
C ARG A 366 7.99 -29.23 -2.19
N GLU A 367 7.43 -28.25 -1.51
CA GLU A 367 5.99 -28.17 -1.26
C GLU A 367 5.42 -26.88 -1.83
N GLU A 368 4.32 -27.01 -2.56
CA GLU A 368 3.61 -25.90 -3.17
C GLU A 368 2.12 -25.97 -2.81
N GLN A 369 1.49 -24.82 -2.69
CA GLN A 369 0.04 -24.69 -2.53
C GLN A 369 -0.54 -23.78 -3.63
N MET A 370 -1.74 -24.15 -4.12
CA MET A 370 -2.54 -23.25 -4.97
C MET A 370 -3.28 -22.27 -4.08
N VAL A 371 -3.00 -20.98 -4.23
CA VAL A 371 -3.63 -19.91 -3.44
C VAL A 371 -4.31 -18.94 -4.39
N ARG A 372 -5.50 -18.50 -4.00
CA ARG A 372 -6.25 -17.53 -4.77
C ARG A 372 -5.66 -16.13 -4.59
N VAL A 373 -5.47 -15.42 -5.70
CA VAL A 373 -5.18 -13.99 -5.75
C VAL A 373 -6.50 -13.26 -5.97
N GLU A 374 -6.87 -12.42 -5.02
CA GLU A 374 -8.06 -11.58 -5.04
C GLU A 374 -7.69 -10.15 -5.49
N GLN A 375 -8.63 -9.50 -6.13
CA GLN A 375 -8.53 -8.07 -6.47
C GLN A 375 -8.94 -7.20 -5.29
#